data_1b38efc8b28e69c6d0efb8722491f93a
#
_entry.id   1b38efc8b28e69c6d0efb8722491f93a
#
_cell.length_a   1.000
_cell.length_b   1.000
_cell.length_c   1.000
_cell.angle_alpha   90.00
_cell.angle_beta   90.00
_cell.angle_gamma   90.00
#
_symmetry.space_group_name_H-M   'P 1'
#
loop_
_entity.id
_entity.type
_entity.pdbx_description
1 polymer ?
#
loop_
_entity_poly.entity_id
_entity_poly.type
_entity_poly.pdbx_seq_one_letter_code
_entity_poly.pdbx_strand_id
1 'polypeptide(L)'
;MTPPTSDTPLDAIIGKDEFAAAASADSFDAELAKAGAHVTSRWGMALFLAKRYPLGGVGLAIVVIFVLVAVLAPYITTHDPLATNPAISLAAPSAAHPMGADFMGRDLFSRVVYGARTSLAVAFGATILGVFFGVLIGLASGYLGGWVDLATQRIIDMLQSLPTLILAMAMAAALGPSLTNTIIAIAIPKLPSIARVIRASTLSLREMPFVEAARAMGMSEMRIAMRHILPNTLAPLIVLATAGLGTAILVEASLSFLGLGVPEPHPSWGRMLSESAAEYVRTAPWLVIFPGVAITFAVFGTNLLGDALRDLLDPRQRTSN
;
A
#
# COMPACT_ATOMS: atom_id res chain seq x y z
N MET A 1 36.25 -54.98 -12.38
CA MET A 1 35.97 -53.53 -12.51
C MET A 1 34.97 -53.35 -13.64
N THR A 2 33.71 -53.27 -13.36
CA THR A 2 32.63 -53.00 -14.32
C THR A 2 32.37 -51.50 -14.34
N PRO A 3 32.18 -50.86 -15.51
CA PRO A 3 31.92 -49.43 -15.61
C PRO A 3 30.51 -49.12 -15.02
N PRO A 4 30.30 -47.93 -14.43
CA PRO A 4 29.01 -47.54 -13.89
C PRO A 4 28.02 -47.29 -15.04
N THR A 5 26.83 -47.87 -14.91
CA THR A 5 25.67 -47.68 -15.79
C THR A 5 25.15 -46.26 -15.69
N SER A 6 24.96 -45.60 -16.84
CA SER A 6 24.54 -44.20 -17.02
C SER A 6 23.02 -44.02 -16.93
N ASP A 7 22.38 -44.56 -15.93
CA ASP A 7 20.93 -44.38 -15.71
C ASP A 7 20.67 -43.75 -14.35
N THR A 8 21.20 -42.53 -14.13
CA THR A 8 20.68 -41.66 -13.09
C THR A 8 19.55 -40.85 -13.73
N PRO A 9 18.27 -40.97 -13.28
CA PRO A 9 17.20 -40.18 -13.82
C PRO A 9 17.52 -38.71 -13.64
N LEU A 10 17.26 -37.89 -14.65
CA LEU A 10 17.41 -36.44 -14.64
C LEU A 10 16.72 -35.76 -13.43
N ASP A 11 15.71 -36.42 -12.91
CA ASP A 11 14.94 -36.03 -11.71
C ASP A 11 15.75 -36.00 -10.40
N ALA A 12 16.93 -36.61 -10.38
CA ALA A 12 17.83 -36.61 -9.21
C ALA A 12 18.84 -35.46 -9.22
N ILE A 13 19.00 -34.78 -10.36
CA ILE A 13 19.99 -33.71 -10.57
C ILE A 13 19.33 -32.33 -10.46
N ILE A 14 18.04 -32.22 -10.82
CA ILE A 14 17.26 -30.98 -10.71
C ILE A 14 16.39 -31.12 -9.47
N GLY A 15 16.58 -30.25 -8.50
CA GLY A 15 15.80 -30.30 -7.25
C GLY A 15 14.30 -30.30 -7.55
N LYS A 16 13.52 -31.12 -6.83
CA LYS A 16 12.06 -31.25 -7.00
C LYS A 16 11.34 -29.90 -7.01
N ASP A 17 11.93 -28.89 -6.40
CA ASP A 17 11.37 -27.53 -6.30
C ASP A 17 11.52 -26.72 -7.61
N GLU A 18 12.57 -26.96 -8.41
CA GLU A 18 12.73 -26.32 -9.72
C GLU A 18 11.82 -26.95 -10.78
N PHE A 19 11.60 -28.28 -10.70
CA PHE A 19 10.63 -28.96 -11.57
C PHE A 19 9.18 -28.51 -11.25
N ALA A 20 8.87 -28.30 -9.98
CA ALA A 20 7.57 -27.79 -9.55
C ALA A 20 7.34 -26.34 -10.01
N ALA A 21 8.39 -25.49 -10.03
CA ALA A 21 8.30 -24.12 -10.51
C ALA A 21 8.12 -24.05 -12.03
N ALA A 22 8.83 -24.87 -12.81
CA ALA A 22 8.66 -24.95 -14.26
C ALA A 22 7.31 -25.54 -14.65
N ALA A 23 6.87 -26.62 -13.97
CA ALA A 23 5.54 -27.22 -14.17
C ALA A 23 4.40 -26.28 -13.79
N SER A 24 4.60 -25.35 -12.84
CA SER A 24 3.60 -24.36 -12.45
C SER A 24 3.47 -23.21 -13.46
N ALA A 25 4.55 -22.82 -14.12
CA ALA A 25 4.50 -21.85 -15.21
C ALA A 25 3.74 -22.44 -16.42
N ASP A 26 4.03 -23.68 -16.80
CA ASP A 26 3.34 -24.39 -17.87
C ASP A 26 1.85 -24.62 -17.56
N SER A 27 1.49 -24.84 -16.29
CA SER A 27 0.08 -25.00 -15.90
C SER A 27 -0.71 -23.69 -15.96
N PHE A 28 -0.09 -22.56 -15.66
CA PHE A 28 -0.72 -21.24 -15.77
C PHE A 28 -0.95 -20.87 -17.24
N ASP A 29 0.05 -21.12 -18.09
CA ASP A 29 -0.07 -20.89 -19.53
C ASP A 29 -1.06 -21.87 -20.18
N ALA A 30 -1.15 -23.11 -19.68
CA ALA A 30 -2.12 -24.11 -20.12
C ALA A 30 -3.56 -23.75 -19.65
N GLU A 31 -3.75 -23.17 -18.47
CA GLU A 31 -5.05 -22.64 -18.03
C GLU A 31 -5.46 -21.39 -18.81
N LEU A 32 -4.53 -20.50 -19.12
CA LEU A 32 -4.76 -19.37 -20.01
C LEU A 32 -5.17 -19.83 -21.41
N ALA A 33 -4.55 -20.90 -21.93
CA ALA A 33 -4.91 -21.50 -23.20
C ALA A 33 -6.27 -22.22 -23.15
N LYS A 34 -6.62 -22.91 -22.06
CA LYS A 34 -7.93 -23.57 -21.84
C LYS A 34 -9.08 -22.57 -21.66
N ALA A 35 -8.80 -21.39 -21.11
CA ALA A 35 -9.80 -20.32 -20.98
C ALA A 35 -10.19 -19.69 -22.33
N GLY A 36 -9.61 -20.15 -23.46
CA GLY A 36 -9.89 -19.63 -24.80
C GLY A 36 -9.51 -18.16 -24.95
N ALA A 37 -8.77 -17.65 -24.00
CA ALA A 37 -8.39 -16.26 -23.95
C ALA A 37 -7.13 -16.10 -24.79
N HIS A 38 -7.26 -15.79 -26.07
CA HIS A 38 -6.34 -14.88 -26.72
C HIS A 38 -6.42 -13.56 -25.92
N VAL A 39 -5.79 -13.53 -24.71
CA VAL A 39 -5.69 -12.34 -23.87
C VAL A 39 -4.64 -11.44 -24.49
N THR A 40 -4.88 -11.00 -25.73
CA THR A 40 -4.11 -9.97 -26.41
C THR A 40 -4.47 -8.57 -25.89
N SER A 41 -5.52 -8.46 -25.07
CA SER A 41 -5.97 -7.19 -24.49
C SER A 41 -5.74 -7.14 -23.00
N ARG A 42 -5.16 -6.02 -22.53
CA ARG A 42 -5.01 -5.70 -21.09
C ARG A 42 -6.34 -5.78 -20.33
N TRP A 43 -7.45 -5.46 -20.99
CA TRP A 43 -8.80 -5.55 -20.45
C TRP A 43 -9.28 -6.99 -20.22
N GLY A 44 -8.92 -7.91 -21.13
CA GLY A 44 -9.23 -9.34 -20.95
C GLY A 44 -8.54 -9.94 -19.73
N MET A 45 -7.28 -9.57 -19.48
CA MET A 45 -6.53 -9.97 -18.28
C MET A 45 -7.18 -9.42 -17.02
N ALA A 46 -7.57 -8.14 -17.01
CA ALA A 46 -8.22 -7.52 -15.85
C ALA A 46 -9.57 -8.21 -15.53
N LEU A 47 -10.37 -8.53 -16.53
CA LEU A 47 -11.63 -9.24 -16.35
C LEU A 47 -11.44 -10.69 -15.86
N PHE A 48 -10.42 -11.38 -16.35
CA PHE A 48 -10.09 -12.72 -15.89
C PHE A 48 -9.68 -12.71 -14.40
N LEU A 49 -8.80 -11.78 -14.02
CA LEU A 49 -8.36 -11.61 -12.62
C LEU A 49 -9.53 -11.22 -11.72
N ALA A 50 -10.42 -10.33 -12.15
CA ALA A 50 -11.61 -9.94 -11.40
C ALA A 50 -12.58 -11.10 -11.18
N LYS A 51 -12.71 -12.03 -12.15
CA LYS A 51 -13.54 -13.24 -11.99
C LYS A 51 -12.89 -14.27 -11.06
N ARG A 52 -11.58 -14.42 -11.11
CA ARG A 52 -10.85 -15.40 -10.28
C ARG A 52 -10.70 -14.93 -8.83
N TYR A 53 -10.55 -13.62 -8.63
CA TYR A 53 -10.41 -12.98 -7.30
C TYR A 53 -11.49 -11.91 -7.11
N PRO A 54 -12.77 -12.31 -6.89
CA PRO A 54 -13.88 -11.35 -6.88
C PRO A 54 -13.74 -10.27 -5.80
N LEU A 55 -13.23 -10.63 -4.62
CA LEU A 55 -12.97 -9.66 -3.55
C LEU A 55 -11.87 -8.67 -3.93
N GLY A 56 -10.84 -9.11 -4.64
CA GLY A 56 -9.81 -8.24 -5.18
C GLY A 56 -10.33 -7.28 -6.24
N GLY A 57 -11.25 -7.76 -7.10
CA GLY A 57 -11.96 -6.93 -8.08
C GLY A 57 -12.79 -5.83 -7.41
N VAL A 58 -13.51 -6.16 -6.34
CA VAL A 58 -14.23 -5.18 -5.50
C VAL A 58 -13.28 -4.19 -4.87
N GLY A 59 -12.19 -4.66 -4.25
CA GLY A 59 -11.16 -3.80 -3.66
C GLY A 59 -10.56 -2.82 -4.67
N LEU A 60 -10.20 -3.30 -5.85
CA LEU A 60 -9.70 -2.47 -6.95
C LEU A 60 -10.72 -1.42 -7.38
N ALA A 61 -11.99 -1.82 -7.55
CA ALA A 61 -13.07 -0.90 -7.94
C ALA A 61 -13.22 0.22 -6.90
N ILE A 62 -13.24 -0.11 -5.61
CA ILE A 62 -13.32 0.87 -4.53
C ILE A 62 -12.13 1.84 -4.59
N VAL A 63 -10.90 1.33 -4.69
CA VAL A 63 -9.69 2.16 -4.75
C VAL A 63 -9.73 3.08 -5.98
N VAL A 64 -10.10 2.55 -7.14
CA VAL A 64 -10.22 3.35 -8.38
C VAL A 64 -11.28 4.44 -8.23
N ILE A 65 -12.45 4.13 -7.65
CA ILE A 65 -13.51 5.11 -7.39
C ILE A 65 -12.98 6.24 -6.49
N PHE A 66 -12.32 5.92 -5.39
CA PHE A 66 -11.76 6.93 -4.48
C PHE A 66 -10.68 7.79 -5.15
N VAL A 67 -9.80 7.18 -5.97
CA VAL A 67 -8.79 7.93 -6.74
C VAL A 67 -9.46 8.84 -7.77
N LEU A 68 -10.48 8.35 -8.47
CA LEU A 68 -11.25 9.17 -9.42
C LEU A 68 -11.97 10.33 -8.70
N VAL A 69 -12.61 10.07 -7.56
CA VAL A 69 -13.25 11.10 -6.73
C VAL A 69 -12.23 12.16 -6.30
N ALA A 70 -11.04 11.74 -5.86
CA ALA A 70 -9.99 12.66 -5.45
C ALA A 70 -9.46 13.53 -6.61
N VAL A 71 -9.27 12.92 -7.80
CA VAL A 71 -8.77 13.64 -8.99
C VAL A 71 -9.83 14.57 -9.54
N LEU A 72 -11.06 14.09 -9.63
CA LEU A 72 -12.20 14.83 -10.20
C LEU A 72 -12.90 15.73 -9.17
N ALA A 73 -12.38 15.85 -7.94
CA ALA A 73 -12.97 16.64 -6.88
C ALA A 73 -13.41 18.07 -7.34
N PRO A 74 -12.59 18.83 -8.09
CA PRO A 74 -13.00 20.17 -8.55
C PRO A 74 -14.21 20.18 -9.49
N TYR A 75 -14.53 19.05 -10.13
CA TYR A 75 -15.64 18.91 -11.08
C TYR A 75 -16.87 18.25 -10.47
N ILE A 76 -16.71 17.49 -9.40
CA ILE A 76 -17.79 16.74 -8.73
C ILE A 76 -18.48 17.62 -7.68
N THR A 77 -17.72 18.50 -7.01
CA THR A 77 -18.25 19.32 -5.92
C THR A 77 -19.19 20.39 -6.43
N THR A 78 -20.29 20.55 -5.69
CA THR A 78 -21.34 21.51 -6.01
C THR A 78 -21.09 22.90 -5.40
N HIS A 79 -20.27 22.93 -4.34
CA HIS A 79 -19.96 24.15 -3.58
C HIS A 79 -18.44 24.21 -3.31
N ASP A 80 -17.94 25.41 -3.01
CA ASP A 80 -16.60 25.58 -2.48
C ASP A 80 -16.51 24.93 -1.08
N PRO A 81 -15.59 23.95 -0.87
CA PRO A 81 -15.45 23.26 0.40
C PRO A 81 -15.00 24.16 1.56
N LEU A 82 -14.55 25.37 1.27
CA LEU A 82 -14.08 26.35 2.27
C LEU A 82 -15.08 27.48 2.53
N ALA A 83 -16.08 27.67 1.64
CA ALA A 83 -17.08 28.71 1.80
C ALA A 83 -17.94 28.45 3.03
N THR A 84 -17.98 29.44 3.93
CA THR A 84 -18.79 29.41 5.17
C THR A 84 -20.10 30.14 4.97
N ASN A 85 -21.19 29.57 5.46
CA ASN A 85 -22.53 30.23 5.49
C ASN A 85 -23.22 29.93 6.80
N PRO A 86 -23.14 30.85 7.80
CA PRO A 86 -23.74 30.64 9.12
C PRO A 86 -25.27 30.38 9.09
N ALA A 87 -25.96 30.81 8.03
CA ALA A 87 -27.43 30.60 7.92
C ALA A 87 -27.79 29.10 7.74
N ILE A 88 -26.89 28.27 7.28
CA ILE A 88 -27.08 26.82 7.09
C ILE A 88 -26.21 25.98 8.05
N SER A 89 -25.72 26.60 9.14
CA SER A 89 -24.95 25.88 10.16
C SER A 89 -25.73 24.66 10.65
N LEU A 90 -25.07 23.47 10.67
CA LEU A 90 -25.67 22.19 11.07
C LEU A 90 -26.95 21.81 10.28
N ALA A 91 -27.13 22.33 9.07
CA ALA A 91 -28.26 21.97 8.24
C ALA A 91 -28.22 20.47 7.87
N ALA A 92 -29.38 19.82 7.99
CA ALA A 92 -29.53 18.41 7.63
C ALA A 92 -29.33 18.18 6.11
N PRO A 93 -29.04 16.95 5.68
CA PRO A 93 -28.99 16.59 4.26
C PRO A 93 -30.23 17.04 3.50
N SER A 94 -30.02 17.68 2.35
CA SER A 94 -31.06 18.23 1.47
C SER A 94 -30.68 18.14 0.01
N ALA A 95 -31.57 18.49 -0.91
CA ALA A 95 -31.26 18.50 -2.35
C ALA A 95 -30.15 19.52 -2.69
N ALA A 96 -30.06 20.65 -1.97
CA ALA A 96 -29.00 21.64 -2.15
C ALA A 96 -27.67 21.20 -1.52
N HIS A 97 -27.73 20.50 -0.38
CA HIS A 97 -26.58 20.02 0.38
C HIS A 97 -26.75 18.52 0.64
N PRO A 98 -26.32 17.61 -0.28
CA PRO A 98 -26.64 16.18 -0.23
C PRO A 98 -26.19 15.46 1.05
N MET A 99 -25.10 15.92 1.68
CA MET A 99 -24.61 15.41 2.96
C MET A 99 -24.87 16.37 4.14
N GLY A 100 -25.60 17.47 3.90
CA GLY A 100 -25.82 18.53 4.90
C GLY A 100 -24.65 19.52 4.97
N ALA A 101 -24.64 20.33 6.03
CA ALA A 101 -23.61 21.33 6.29
C ALA A 101 -22.96 21.12 7.67
N ASP A 102 -21.72 21.58 7.83
CA ASP A 102 -21.00 21.50 9.08
C ASP A 102 -21.38 22.68 10.05
N PHE A 103 -20.71 22.73 11.19
CA PHE A 103 -20.95 23.75 12.21
C PHE A 103 -20.62 25.19 11.78
N MET A 104 -19.77 25.35 10.72
CA MET A 104 -19.49 26.64 10.08
C MET A 104 -20.40 26.90 8.87
N GLY A 105 -21.34 26.00 8.56
CA GLY A 105 -22.19 26.07 7.38
C GLY A 105 -21.46 25.78 6.07
N ARG A 106 -20.35 25.05 6.11
CA ARG A 106 -19.62 24.59 4.91
C ARG A 106 -20.31 23.33 4.38
N ASP A 107 -20.38 23.18 3.04
CA ASP A 107 -21.01 22.01 2.41
C ASP A 107 -20.22 20.72 2.70
N LEU A 108 -20.86 19.77 3.40
CA LEU A 108 -20.23 18.55 3.84
C LEU A 108 -19.87 17.61 2.69
N PHE A 109 -20.70 17.53 1.64
CA PHE A 109 -20.42 16.72 0.46
C PHE A 109 -19.11 17.17 -0.21
N SER A 110 -18.99 18.46 -0.47
CA SER A 110 -17.77 19.03 -1.08
C SER A 110 -16.55 18.80 -0.19
N ARG A 111 -16.68 18.91 1.12
CA ARG A 111 -15.60 18.64 2.08
C ARG A 111 -15.19 17.15 2.11
N VAL A 112 -16.13 16.20 2.06
CA VAL A 112 -15.83 14.77 2.02
C VAL A 112 -15.08 14.41 0.72
N VAL A 113 -15.52 14.97 -0.41
CA VAL A 113 -14.89 14.77 -1.73
C VAL A 113 -13.47 15.35 -1.77
N TYR A 114 -13.27 16.59 -1.31
CA TYR A 114 -11.92 17.18 -1.21
C TYR A 114 -11.07 16.52 -0.13
N GLY A 115 -11.69 16.03 0.95
CA GLY A 115 -11.03 15.21 1.97
C GLY A 115 -10.41 13.94 1.40
N ALA A 116 -11.07 13.31 0.41
CA ALA A 116 -10.48 12.18 -0.32
C ALA A 116 -9.14 12.56 -0.96
N ARG A 117 -9.07 13.73 -1.58
CA ARG A 117 -7.84 14.22 -2.22
C ARG A 117 -6.71 14.39 -1.21
N THR A 118 -6.98 15.00 -0.06
CA THR A 118 -5.99 15.23 1.00
C THR A 118 -5.56 13.92 1.66
N SER A 119 -6.52 13.12 2.15
CA SER A 119 -6.23 11.87 2.88
C SER A 119 -5.54 10.82 2.00
N LEU A 120 -5.94 10.69 0.72
CA LEU A 120 -5.26 9.79 -0.20
C LEU A 120 -3.87 10.30 -0.61
N ALA A 121 -3.69 11.61 -0.84
CA ALA A 121 -2.37 12.16 -1.15
C ALA A 121 -1.37 11.89 -0.03
N VAL A 122 -1.80 12.04 1.23
CA VAL A 122 -0.96 11.70 2.40
C VAL A 122 -0.68 10.20 2.45
N ALA A 123 -1.69 9.35 2.30
CA ALA A 123 -1.52 7.89 2.40
C ALA A 123 -0.61 7.34 1.29
N PHE A 124 -0.83 7.74 0.03
CA PHE A 124 0.02 7.36 -1.09
C PHE A 124 1.43 7.94 -0.96
N GLY A 125 1.55 9.23 -0.64
CA GLY A 125 2.83 9.90 -0.45
C GLY A 125 3.67 9.23 0.64
N ALA A 126 3.08 8.95 1.80
CA ALA A 126 3.75 8.26 2.90
C ALA A 126 4.15 6.82 2.54
N THR A 127 3.28 6.11 1.81
CA THR A 127 3.59 4.74 1.38
C THR A 127 4.71 4.73 0.35
N ILE A 128 4.67 5.59 -0.66
CA ILE A 128 5.73 5.69 -1.68
C ILE A 128 7.06 6.05 -1.03
N LEU A 129 7.07 7.04 -0.15
CA LEU A 129 8.28 7.48 0.55
C LEU A 129 8.84 6.37 1.45
N GLY A 130 7.97 5.71 2.23
CA GLY A 130 8.34 4.59 3.09
C GLY A 130 8.87 3.39 2.31
N VAL A 131 8.22 3.05 1.18
CA VAL A 131 8.67 1.99 0.26
C VAL A 131 10.03 2.34 -0.34
N PHE A 132 10.19 3.52 -0.89
CA PHE A 132 11.42 3.94 -1.54
C PHE A 132 12.63 3.84 -0.61
N PHE A 133 12.56 4.48 0.55
CA PHE A 133 13.67 4.42 1.51
C PHE A 133 13.82 3.06 2.18
N GLY A 134 12.71 2.39 2.48
CA GLY A 134 12.73 1.04 3.05
C GLY A 134 13.41 0.01 2.12
N VAL A 135 13.16 0.10 0.82
CA VAL A 135 13.84 -0.73 -0.20
C VAL A 135 15.34 -0.42 -0.25
N LEU A 136 15.72 0.85 -0.32
CA LEU A 136 17.13 1.24 -0.37
C LEU A 136 17.89 0.73 0.85
N ILE A 137 17.32 0.95 2.04
CA ILE A 137 17.91 0.53 3.32
C ILE A 137 17.98 -0.99 3.41
N GLY A 138 16.88 -1.70 3.09
CA GLY A 138 16.81 -3.15 3.17
C GLY A 138 17.74 -3.84 2.16
N LEU A 139 17.81 -3.34 0.92
CA LEU A 139 18.71 -3.84 -0.11
C LEU A 139 20.18 -3.63 0.30
N ALA A 140 20.55 -2.41 0.72
CA ALA A 140 21.91 -2.11 1.15
C ALA A 140 22.32 -2.97 2.35
N SER A 141 21.46 -3.07 3.38
CA SER A 141 21.69 -3.88 4.58
C SER A 141 21.87 -5.37 4.22
N GLY A 142 20.95 -5.95 3.44
CA GLY A 142 21.03 -7.38 3.07
C GLY A 142 22.17 -7.71 2.10
N TYR A 143 22.48 -6.80 1.18
CA TYR A 143 23.48 -7.06 0.15
C TYR A 143 24.92 -6.84 0.63
N LEU A 144 25.19 -5.70 1.29
CA LEU A 144 26.54 -5.36 1.80
C LEU A 144 26.90 -6.18 3.04
N GLY A 145 25.93 -6.46 3.91
CA GLY A 145 26.15 -7.25 5.11
C GLY A 145 27.07 -6.57 6.14
N GLY A 146 27.70 -7.37 6.98
CA GLY A 146 28.72 -6.95 7.94
C GLY A 146 28.32 -5.79 8.83
N TRP A 147 29.17 -4.76 8.93
CA TRP A 147 28.93 -3.57 9.75
C TRP A 147 27.74 -2.73 9.28
N VAL A 148 27.54 -2.62 7.96
CA VAL A 148 26.41 -1.86 7.38
C VAL A 148 25.09 -2.48 7.84
N ASP A 149 24.98 -3.79 7.76
CA ASP A 149 23.81 -4.53 8.22
C ASP A 149 23.59 -4.35 9.72
N LEU A 150 24.64 -4.56 10.53
CA LEU A 150 24.55 -4.43 11.98
C LEU A 150 24.06 -3.02 12.41
N ALA A 151 24.68 -1.97 11.88
CA ALA A 151 24.31 -0.59 12.20
C ALA A 151 22.86 -0.27 11.76
N THR A 152 22.48 -0.70 10.55
CA THR A 152 21.14 -0.49 10.01
C THR A 152 20.08 -1.19 10.86
N GLN A 153 20.32 -2.46 11.25
CA GLN A 153 19.37 -3.18 12.08
C GLN A 153 19.21 -2.56 13.47
N ARG A 154 20.28 -1.98 14.06
CA ARG A 154 20.15 -1.25 15.34
C ARG A 154 19.24 -0.03 15.23
N ILE A 155 19.35 0.73 14.14
CA ILE A 155 18.45 1.88 13.91
C ILE A 155 17.01 1.40 13.70
N ILE A 156 16.81 0.34 12.92
CA ILE A 156 15.51 -0.27 12.67
C ILE A 156 14.88 -0.76 13.98
N ASP A 157 15.66 -1.43 14.85
CA ASP A 157 15.18 -1.95 16.13
C ASP A 157 14.77 -0.79 17.07
N MET A 158 15.54 0.31 17.10
CA MET A 158 15.18 1.50 17.85
C MET A 158 13.86 2.12 17.37
N LEU A 159 13.66 2.24 16.07
CA LEU A 159 12.40 2.76 15.52
C LEU A 159 11.20 1.84 15.82
N GLN A 160 11.40 0.51 15.81
CA GLN A 160 10.35 -0.47 16.11
C GLN A 160 10.09 -0.68 17.60
N SER A 161 10.93 -0.16 18.47
CA SER A 161 10.68 -0.21 19.93
C SER A 161 9.47 0.61 20.35
N LEU A 162 9.07 1.59 19.52
CA LEU A 162 7.88 2.41 19.73
C LEU A 162 6.70 1.90 18.90
N PRO A 163 5.47 1.88 19.43
CA PRO A 163 4.27 1.64 18.63
C PRO A 163 4.19 2.64 17.48
N THR A 164 3.84 2.13 16.28
CA THR A 164 3.82 2.90 15.01
C THR A 164 3.08 4.23 15.13
N LEU A 165 1.89 4.24 15.75
CA LEU A 165 1.09 5.45 15.92
C LEU A 165 1.78 6.47 16.84
N ILE A 166 2.37 6.01 17.94
CA ILE A 166 3.07 6.89 18.90
C ILE A 166 4.29 7.54 18.24
N LEU A 167 5.06 6.76 17.47
CA LEU A 167 6.19 7.30 16.71
C LEU A 167 5.73 8.32 15.67
N ALA A 168 4.62 8.03 14.93
CA ALA A 168 4.05 8.96 13.96
C ALA A 168 3.58 10.27 14.63
N MET A 169 2.93 10.18 15.80
CA MET A 169 2.51 11.36 16.59
C MET A 169 3.69 12.20 17.03
N ALA A 170 4.73 11.56 17.57
CA ALA A 170 5.96 12.26 18.01
C ALA A 170 6.64 12.97 16.83
N MET A 171 6.72 12.31 15.67
CA MET A 171 7.27 12.90 14.45
C MET A 171 6.42 14.07 13.94
N ALA A 172 5.10 13.92 13.90
CA ALA A 172 4.19 14.98 13.46
C ALA A 172 4.27 16.21 14.39
N ALA A 173 4.33 15.99 15.72
CA ALA A 173 4.48 17.05 16.69
C ALA A 173 5.84 17.77 16.58
N ALA A 174 6.92 17.04 16.31
CA ALA A 174 8.26 17.60 16.16
C ALA A 174 8.43 18.39 14.85
N LEU A 175 7.84 17.91 13.75
CA LEU A 175 7.94 18.54 12.42
C LEU A 175 6.99 19.72 12.23
N GLY A 176 5.92 19.77 13.01
CA GLY A 176 4.85 20.77 12.89
C GLY A 176 3.84 20.47 11.77
N PRO A 177 2.69 21.18 11.77
CA PRO A 177 1.56 20.88 10.90
C PRO A 177 1.82 21.32 9.45
N SER A 178 1.94 20.36 8.54
CA SER A 178 1.90 20.56 7.08
C SER A 178 1.61 19.25 6.36
N LEU A 179 1.15 19.32 5.10
CA LEU A 179 0.93 18.13 4.27
C LEU A 179 2.21 17.30 4.16
N THR A 180 3.33 17.93 3.83
CA THR A 180 4.63 17.27 3.66
C THR A 180 5.13 16.64 4.97
N ASN A 181 5.01 17.35 6.09
CA ASN A 181 5.42 16.85 7.39
C ASN A 181 4.57 15.66 7.84
N THR A 182 3.26 15.69 7.56
CA THR A 182 2.36 14.56 7.83
C THR A 182 2.76 13.33 7.01
N ILE A 183 3.11 13.51 5.72
CA ILE A 183 3.62 12.43 4.86
C ILE A 183 4.90 11.82 5.47
N ILE A 184 5.87 12.65 5.87
CA ILE A 184 7.13 12.20 6.47
C ILE A 184 6.87 11.50 7.81
N ALA A 185 6.03 12.07 8.65
CA ALA A 185 5.70 11.52 9.97
C ALA A 185 5.07 10.11 9.88
N ILE A 186 4.29 9.84 8.83
CA ILE A 186 3.70 8.51 8.57
C ILE A 186 4.69 7.58 7.85
N ALA A 187 5.55 8.11 6.98
CA ALA A 187 6.52 7.31 6.22
C ALA A 187 7.60 6.68 7.11
N ILE A 188 8.15 7.46 8.06
CA ILE A 188 9.27 7.01 8.92
C ILE A 188 8.93 5.74 9.72
N PRO A 189 7.79 5.62 10.42
CA PRO A 189 7.42 4.40 11.12
C PRO A 189 7.18 3.18 10.23
N LYS A 190 6.99 3.37 8.91
CA LYS A 190 6.81 2.28 7.93
C LYS A 190 8.14 1.72 7.42
N LEU A 191 9.22 2.52 7.44
CA LEU A 191 10.54 2.13 6.94
C LEU A 191 11.04 0.79 7.50
N PRO A 192 11.00 0.55 8.84
CA PRO A 192 11.53 -0.65 9.45
C PRO A 192 10.94 -1.95 8.91
N SER A 193 9.62 -2.02 8.78
CA SER A 193 8.94 -3.23 8.30
C SER A 193 9.30 -3.56 6.86
N ILE A 194 9.35 -2.55 5.99
CA ILE A 194 9.71 -2.70 4.58
C ILE A 194 11.19 -3.08 4.45
N ALA A 195 12.07 -2.37 5.15
CA ALA A 195 13.50 -2.64 5.12
C ALA A 195 13.83 -4.08 5.59
N ARG A 196 13.14 -4.55 6.63
CA ARG A 196 13.36 -5.92 7.16
C ARG A 196 12.94 -7.00 6.17
N VAL A 197 11.81 -6.84 5.47
CA VAL A 197 11.35 -7.81 4.47
C VAL A 197 12.26 -7.80 3.25
N ILE A 198 12.63 -6.62 2.75
CA ILE A 198 13.55 -6.51 1.60
C ILE A 198 14.93 -7.06 1.95
N ARG A 199 15.44 -6.80 3.17
CA ARG A 199 16.69 -7.39 3.66
C ARG A 199 16.63 -8.92 3.66
N ALA A 200 15.56 -9.50 4.22
CA ALA A 200 15.41 -10.96 4.28
C ALA A 200 15.38 -11.58 2.87
N SER A 201 14.62 -10.99 1.95
CA SER A 201 14.58 -11.41 0.55
C SER A 201 15.95 -11.26 -0.12
N THR A 202 16.67 -10.16 0.13
CA THR A 202 18.01 -9.91 -0.43
C THR A 202 19.01 -10.94 0.07
N LEU A 203 19.00 -11.27 1.36
CA LEU A 203 19.86 -12.31 1.94
C LEU A 203 19.65 -13.67 1.29
N SER A 204 18.39 -14.05 1.06
CA SER A 204 18.07 -15.31 0.38
C SER A 204 18.51 -15.31 -1.09
N LEU A 205 18.23 -14.23 -1.81
CA LEU A 205 18.51 -14.14 -3.25
C LEU A 205 19.99 -14.05 -3.57
N ARG A 206 20.81 -13.41 -2.74
CA ARG A 206 22.25 -13.25 -3.01
C ARG A 206 23.04 -14.57 -2.97
N GLU A 207 22.50 -15.60 -2.34
CA GLU A 207 23.10 -16.94 -2.25
C GLU A 207 22.61 -17.87 -3.39
N MET A 208 21.80 -17.37 -4.32
CA MET A 208 21.25 -18.15 -5.41
C MET A 208 22.26 -18.34 -6.56
N PRO A 209 22.25 -19.50 -7.27
CA PRO A 209 23.22 -19.82 -8.32
C PRO A 209 23.29 -18.80 -9.46
N PHE A 210 22.18 -18.13 -9.80
CA PHE A 210 22.18 -17.11 -10.85
C PHE A 210 22.98 -15.87 -10.44
N VAL A 211 23.08 -15.55 -9.14
CA VAL A 211 23.91 -14.45 -8.63
C VAL A 211 25.39 -14.82 -8.72
N GLU A 212 25.74 -16.05 -8.38
CA GLU A 212 27.11 -16.56 -8.52
C GLU A 212 27.54 -16.57 -9.99
N ALA A 213 26.66 -17.02 -10.89
CA ALA A 213 26.93 -17.00 -12.34
C ALA A 213 27.13 -15.56 -12.84
N ALA A 214 26.32 -14.60 -12.42
CA ALA A 214 26.48 -13.19 -12.78
C ALA A 214 27.82 -12.62 -12.27
N ARG A 215 28.23 -13.01 -11.07
CA ARG A 215 29.53 -12.62 -10.48
C ARG A 215 30.71 -13.26 -11.25
N ALA A 216 30.60 -14.53 -11.62
CA ALA A 216 31.59 -15.22 -12.43
C ALA A 216 31.73 -14.60 -13.83
N MET A 217 30.68 -14.05 -14.40
CA MET A 217 30.69 -13.28 -15.65
C MET A 217 31.28 -11.86 -15.51
N GLY A 218 31.75 -11.47 -14.32
CA GLY A 218 32.39 -10.17 -14.09
C GLY A 218 31.43 -9.00 -13.90
N MET A 219 30.15 -9.27 -13.59
CA MET A 219 29.21 -8.18 -13.27
C MET A 219 29.59 -7.49 -11.96
N SER A 220 29.48 -6.16 -11.93
CA SER A 220 29.69 -5.40 -10.71
C SER A 220 28.58 -5.66 -9.68
N GLU A 221 28.91 -5.66 -8.39
CA GLU A 221 27.99 -5.92 -7.28
C GLU A 221 26.73 -5.02 -7.33
N MET A 222 26.90 -3.73 -7.64
CA MET A 222 25.78 -2.79 -7.80
C MET A 222 24.84 -3.23 -8.94
N ARG A 223 25.41 -3.72 -10.05
CA ARG A 223 24.59 -4.18 -11.19
C ARG A 223 23.84 -5.46 -10.84
N ILE A 224 24.45 -6.36 -10.10
CA ILE A 224 23.82 -7.58 -9.59
C ILE A 224 22.65 -7.20 -8.65
N ALA A 225 22.90 -6.32 -7.67
CA ALA A 225 21.88 -5.87 -6.73
C ALA A 225 20.66 -5.25 -7.44
N MET A 226 20.89 -4.33 -8.38
CA MET A 226 19.81 -3.58 -9.03
C MET A 226 19.12 -4.37 -10.15
N ARG A 227 19.81 -5.25 -10.86
CA ARG A 227 19.27 -5.93 -12.05
C ARG A 227 18.79 -7.36 -11.77
N HIS A 228 19.36 -8.01 -10.77
CA HIS A 228 19.04 -9.40 -10.45
C HIS A 228 18.35 -9.57 -9.10
N ILE A 229 18.72 -8.83 -8.06
CA ILE A 229 18.11 -8.99 -6.73
C ILE A 229 16.86 -8.13 -6.60
N LEU A 230 16.96 -6.82 -6.82
CA LEU A 230 15.82 -5.89 -6.62
C LEU A 230 14.56 -6.30 -7.40
N PRO A 231 14.60 -6.68 -8.69
CA PRO A 231 13.40 -7.10 -9.40
C PRO A 231 12.73 -8.34 -8.79
N ASN A 232 13.49 -9.25 -8.22
CA ASN A 232 12.98 -10.46 -7.56
C ASN A 232 12.39 -10.19 -6.16
N THR A 233 12.60 -8.98 -5.60
CA THR A 233 11.95 -8.53 -4.35
C THR A 233 10.64 -7.78 -4.59
N LEU A 234 10.24 -7.56 -5.84
CA LEU A 234 9.04 -6.75 -6.16
C LEU A 234 7.75 -7.40 -5.69
N ALA A 235 7.62 -8.73 -5.75
CA ALA A 235 6.40 -9.41 -5.33
C ALA A 235 6.07 -9.15 -3.84
N PRO A 236 6.94 -9.46 -2.88
CA PRO A 236 6.68 -9.12 -1.47
C PRO A 236 6.56 -7.62 -1.24
N LEU A 237 7.25 -6.79 -2.02
CA LEU A 237 7.17 -5.34 -1.91
C LEU A 237 5.79 -4.79 -2.29
N ILE A 238 5.21 -5.26 -3.40
CA ILE A 238 3.87 -4.86 -3.86
C ILE A 238 2.82 -5.20 -2.80
N VAL A 239 2.90 -6.41 -2.23
CA VAL A 239 2.00 -6.84 -1.15
C VAL A 239 2.10 -5.92 0.07
N LEU A 240 3.33 -5.63 0.53
CA LEU A 240 3.55 -4.73 1.66
C LEU A 240 3.10 -3.30 1.38
N ALA A 241 3.35 -2.78 0.19
CA ALA A 241 2.95 -1.43 -0.21
C ALA A 241 1.43 -1.29 -0.21
N THR A 242 0.71 -2.28 -0.77
CA THR A 242 -0.75 -2.25 -0.89
C THR A 242 -1.44 -2.40 0.47
N ALA A 243 -1.04 -3.40 1.28
CA ALA A 243 -1.52 -3.53 2.65
C ALA A 243 -1.16 -2.32 3.51
N GLY A 244 0.00 -1.71 3.23
CA GLY A 244 0.47 -0.49 3.86
C GLY A 244 -0.38 0.74 3.57
N LEU A 245 -1.12 0.81 2.45
CA LEU A 245 -2.00 1.94 2.15
C LEU A 245 -3.15 2.07 3.14
N GLY A 246 -3.84 0.96 3.45
CA GLY A 246 -4.94 0.97 4.42
C GLY A 246 -4.49 1.45 5.80
N THR A 247 -3.34 0.97 6.27
CA THR A 247 -2.76 1.43 7.54
C THR A 247 -2.35 2.90 7.48
N ALA A 248 -1.85 3.41 6.34
CA ALA A 248 -1.50 4.82 6.18
C ALA A 248 -2.72 5.73 6.25
N ILE A 249 -3.86 5.33 5.66
CA ILE A 249 -5.13 6.06 5.75
C ILE A 249 -5.59 6.14 7.21
N LEU A 250 -5.52 5.04 7.96
CA LEU A 250 -5.90 5.01 9.39
C LEU A 250 -4.98 5.89 10.24
N VAL A 251 -3.67 5.85 10.00
CA VAL A 251 -2.70 6.68 10.75
C VAL A 251 -2.91 8.16 10.41
N GLU A 252 -3.14 8.50 9.12
CA GLU A 252 -3.48 9.87 8.71
C GLU A 252 -4.74 10.36 9.41
N ALA A 253 -5.81 9.55 9.37
CA ALA A 253 -7.07 9.91 10.02
C ALA A 253 -6.88 10.10 11.54
N SER A 254 -6.07 9.25 12.19
CA SER A 254 -5.77 9.36 13.62
C SER A 254 -4.95 10.62 13.95
N LEU A 255 -3.91 10.92 13.15
CA LEU A 255 -3.12 12.15 13.32
C LEU A 255 -3.97 13.40 13.11
N SER A 256 -4.77 13.42 12.05
CA SER A 256 -5.68 14.53 11.73
C SER A 256 -6.77 14.69 12.81
N PHE A 257 -7.31 13.59 13.33
CA PHE A 257 -8.23 13.58 14.46
C PHE A 257 -7.63 14.21 15.72
N LEU A 258 -6.36 13.97 15.99
CA LEU A 258 -5.62 14.53 17.13
C LEU A 258 -5.07 15.94 16.86
N GLY A 259 -5.36 16.54 15.71
CA GLY A 259 -4.89 17.87 15.34
C GLY A 259 -3.44 17.94 14.86
N LEU A 260 -2.79 16.78 14.67
CA LEU A 260 -1.38 16.65 14.22
C LEU A 260 -1.25 16.37 12.72
N GLY A 261 -2.37 16.32 12.00
CA GLY A 261 -2.41 16.06 10.55
C GLY A 261 -2.28 17.31 9.71
N VAL A 262 -2.94 17.31 8.54
CA VAL A 262 -2.95 18.43 7.61
C VAL A 262 -3.69 19.62 8.24
N PRO A 263 -3.10 20.83 8.26
CA PRO A 263 -3.73 21.99 8.88
C PRO A 263 -4.89 22.54 8.05
N GLU A 264 -5.76 23.32 8.71
CA GLU A 264 -6.77 24.11 8.00
C GLU A 264 -6.14 25.08 7.00
N PRO A 265 -6.89 25.47 5.94
CA PRO A 265 -8.31 25.21 5.71
C PRO A 265 -8.60 23.89 4.96
N HIS A 266 -7.59 23.08 4.65
CA HIS A 266 -7.75 21.89 3.81
C HIS A 266 -8.55 20.81 4.55
N PRO A 267 -9.68 20.31 3.98
CA PRO A 267 -10.44 19.24 4.58
C PRO A 267 -9.66 17.92 4.54
N SER A 268 -9.68 17.16 5.63
CA SER A 268 -9.32 15.74 5.68
C SER A 268 -10.37 14.98 6.49
N TRP A 269 -10.55 13.70 6.20
CA TRP A 269 -11.61 12.93 6.84
C TRP A 269 -11.43 12.82 8.36
N GLY A 270 -10.19 12.62 8.82
CA GLY A 270 -9.87 12.53 10.24
C GLY A 270 -10.15 13.83 10.98
N ARG A 271 -9.85 14.98 10.37
CA ARG A 271 -10.13 16.29 10.94
C ARG A 271 -11.63 16.57 11.05
N MET A 272 -12.39 16.23 10.01
CA MET A 272 -13.85 16.37 10.03
C MET A 272 -14.48 15.58 11.18
N LEU A 273 -13.95 14.38 11.46
CA LEU A 273 -14.37 13.59 12.63
C LEU A 273 -14.01 14.29 13.94
N SER A 274 -12.81 14.83 14.09
CA SER A 274 -12.36 15.52 15.30
C SER A 274 -13.24 16.73 15.62
N GLU A 275 -13.56 17.53 14.62
CA GLU A 275 -14.36 18.74 14.74
C GLU A 275 -15.80 18.44 15.15
N SER A 276 -16.30 17.24 14.89
CA SER A 276 -17.73 16.92 14.98
C SER A 276 -18.08 15.87 16.03
N ALA A 277 -17.18 14.95 16.35
CA ALA A 277 -17.51 13.76 17.13
C ALA A 277 -17.87 14.06 18.60
N ALA A 278 -17.25 15.06 19.21
CA ALA A 278 -17.46 15.36 20.62
C ALA A 278 -18.77 16.14 20.87
N GLU A 279 -19.11 17.05 19.97
CA GLU A 279 -20.15 18.06 20.22
C GLU A 279 -21.43 17.81 19.42
N TYR A 280 -21.30 17.37 18.15
CA TYR A 280 -22.40 17.36 17.20
C TYR A 280 -22.95 15.96 16.87
N VAL A 281 -22.42 14.89 17.44
CA VAL A 281 -22.83 13.52 17.10
C VAL A 281 -24.34 13.25 17.34
N ARG A 282 -24.94 13.92 18.30
CA ARG A 282 -26.36 13.76 18.62
C ARG A 282 -27.28 14.67 17.80
N THR A 283 -26.83 15.87 17.47
CA THR A 283 -27.59 16.89 16.77
C THR A 283 -27.45 16.86 15.27
N ALA A 284 -26.23 16.47 14.79
CA ALA A 284 -25.87 16.42 13.39
C ALA A 284 -25.04 15.16 13.08
N PRO A 285 -25.61 13.94 13.19
CA PRO A 285 -24.88 12.68 13.07
C PRO A 285 -24.21 12.50 11.69
N TRP A 286 -24.72 13.15 10.63
CA TRP A 286 -24.12 13.12 9.29
C TRP A 286 -22.69 13.63 9.27
N LEU A 287 -22.30 14.54 10.17
CA LEU A 287 -20.95 15.09 10.27
C LEU A 287 -19.90 14.02 10.65
N VAL A 288 -20.32 12.96 11.33
CA VAL A 288 -19.47 11.84 11.74
C VAL A 288 -19.63 10.66 10.77
N ILE A 289 -20.87 10.39 10.34
CA ILE A 289 -21.18 9.22 9.50
C ILE A 289 -20.48 9.31 8.16
N PHE A 290 -20.59 10.41 7.41
CA PHE A 290 -20.06 10.48 6.06
C PHE A 290 -18.54 10.41 5.99
N PRO A 291 -17.75 11.15 6.79
CA PRO A 291 -16.30 10.98 6.81
C PRO A 291 -15.87 9.61 7.33
N GLY A 292 -16.57 9.06 8.33
CA GLY A 292 -16.32 7.73 8.88
C GLY A 292 -16.55 6.63 7.84
N VAL A 293 -17.63 6.72 7.07
CA VAL A 293 -17.93 5.82 5.96
C VAL A 293 -16.84 5.92 4.87
N ALA A 294 -16.40 7.14 4.53
CA ALA A 294 -15.36 7.36 3.55
C ALA A 294 -14.03 6.68 3.98
N ILE A 295 -13.58 6.86 5.22
CA ILE A 295 -12.41 6.18 5.77
C ILE A 295 -12.59 4.66 5.72
N THR A 296 -13.74 4.16 6.18
CA THR A 296 -14.03 2.73 6.25
C THR A 296 -13.93 2.08 4.87
N PHE A 297 -14.59 2.65 3.85
CA PHE A 297 -14.53 2.10 2.50
C PHE A 297 -13.15 2.24 1.86
N ALA A 298 -12.43 3.33 2.09
CA ALA A 298 -11.09 3.50 1.57
C ALA A 298 -10.11 2.46 2.15
N VAL A 299 -10.16 2.23 3.47
CA VAL A 299 -9.36 1.18 4.15
C VAL A 299 -9.78 -0.21 3.71
N PHE A 300 -11.09 -0.48 3.64
CA PHE A 300 -11.61 -1.77 3.22
C PHE A 300 -11.17 -2.10 1.78
N GLY A 301 -11.34 -1.15 0.85
CA GLY A 301 -10.93 -1.32 -0.54
C GLY A 301 -9.43 -1.59 -0.71
N THR A 302 -8.59 -0.83 0.00
CA THR A 302 -7.13 -1.03 -0.04
C THR A 302 -6.69 -2.36 0.57
N ASN A 303 -7.34 -2.83 1.65
CA ASN A 303 -7.05 -4.12 2.26
C ASN A 303 -7.47 -5.28 1.35
N LEU A 304 -8.69 -5.25 0.80
CA LEU A 304 -9.15 -6.27 -0.16
C LEU A 304 -8.23 -6.37 -1.39
N LEU A 305 -7.78 -5.23 -1.89
CA LEU A 305 -6.82 -5.19 -3.00
C LEU A 305 -5.48 -5.80 -2.57
N GLY A 306 -4.99 -5.46 -1.38
CA GLY A 306 -3.74 -5.98 -0.83
C GLY A 306 -3.76 -7.50 -0.65
N ASP A 307 -4.84 -8.04 -0.09
CA ASP A 307 -5.04 -9.48 0.10
C ASP A 307 -5.07 -10.22 -1.25
N ALA A 308 -5.81 -9.70 -2.23
CA ALA A 308 -5.87 -10.28 -3.57
C ALA A 308 -4.52 -10.25 -4.30
N LEU A 309 -3.74 -9.19 -4.14
CA LEU A 309 -2.39 -9.13 -4.70
C LEU A 309 -1.43 -10.09 -4.00
N ARG A 310 -1.60 -10.29 -2.70
CA ARG A 310 -0.86 -11.31 -1.94
C ARG A 310 -1.15 -12.71 -2.48
N ASP A 311 -2.43 -13.05 -2.63
CA ASP A 311 -2.85 -14.37 -3.13
C ASP A 311 -2.38 -14.59 -4.58
N LEU A 312 -2.42 -13.56 -5.41
CA LEU A 312 -1.95 -13.62 -6.80
C LEU A 312 -0.44 -13.83 -6.90
N LEU A 313 0.34 -13.22 -6.00
CA LEU A 313 1.80 -13.22 -6.02
C LEU A 313 2.41 -14.34 -5.17
N ASP A 314 1.61 -15.10 -4.38
CA ASP A 314 2.08 -16.23 -3.57
C ASP A 314 2.25 -17.49 -4.45
N PRO A 315 3.50 -17.98 -4.66
CA PRO A 315 3.75 -19.17 -5.47
C PRO A 315 3.15 -20.45 -4.89
N ARG A 316 2.95 -20.51 -3.56
CA ARG A 316 2.51 -21.72 -2.85
C ARG A 316 1.03 -22.03 -3.09
N GLN A 317 0.20 -21.06 -3.41
CA GLN A 317 -1.21 -21.28 -3.71
C GLN A 317 -1.43 -21.85 -5.12
N ARG A 318 -0.42 -21.82 -6.00
CA ARG A 318 -0.51 -22.36 -7.36
C ARG A 318 -0.45 -23.90 -7.42
N THR A 319 -0.01 -24.56 -6.35
CA THR A 319 0.20 -26.03 -6.31
C THR A 319 -0.91 -26.83 -5.65
N SER A 320 -1.99 -26.20 -5.14
CA SER A 320 -3.04 -26.90 -4.38
C SER A 320 -4.42 -27.01 -5.07
N ASN A 321 -4.48 -26.79 -6.40
CA ASN A 321 -5.72 -27.03 -7.17
C ASN A 321 -5.47 -27.94 -8.37
#